data_c9d18b24d65dbac59e81e23ae35e4de3
#
_entry.id   c9d18b24d65dbac59e81e23ae35e4de3
#
_cell.length_a   1.000
_cell.length_b   1.000
_cell.length_c   1.000
_cell.angle_alpha   90.00
_cell.angle_beta   90.00
_cell.angle_gamma   90.00
#
_symmetry.space_group_name_H-M   'P 1'
#
loop_
_entity.id
_entity.type
_entity.pdbx_description
1 polymer ?
#
loop_
_entity_poly.entity_id
_entity_poly.type
_entity_poly.pdbx_seq_one_letter_code
_entity_poly.pdbx_strand_id
1 'polypeptide(L)'
;MPDPRPPDLKGTPVSPGHDPASLSAWAPLRAPVFRMLWGTWMAANICMWMNDVAAAWLMTSLTTSPIWVALVQSASTLPVFLLGLPSGALADILDRRRYFIITQFWVAAVALVLCLTIVLGAMTAPLLLALTFANGIGLAMRWPVFSAIVPELVPRAQLPAALALNGIAMNASRIVGPLVAGALIAGAGSEYVFVLNAVLSLASGFVIMRWRREHVPSPLGRERLISAMRVGVQFVRQSTRLRAVLLRVALFFFHSTALLALLPLVARGLHSGDAATFTLLLASMGFGAIFVVAFLLPRLRRSFSRDALVLGGMLLQSAATATVAFAPNVYIAAPAMFLAGAAWITTANTLSVSAQLALPDWVRARGMSIFQMAIMGASALGAAVWGQVATLSSVPISMLVAALTGVVAILATQLLLRDRSIEEDLTPSREFKVPSAEAPPLTGQVRITIEYHIDPARAAEFRALMQESRRSRLRQGALAWELLRDITEPGRYIEQITDESWTEHLRRFDRVTTGDVALRDRKLAFHLGESPPVVTRLVLET
;
A
#
# COMPACT_ATOMS: atom_id res chain seq x y z
N MET A 1 -19.65 67.11 -10.98
CA MET A 1 -18.56 66.19 -10.73
C MET A 1 -19.08 64.82 -11.04
N PRO A 2 -18.56 64.12 -12.06
CA PRO A 2 -19.04 62.80 -12.45
C PRO A 2 -18.31 61.72 -11.64
N ASP A 3 -19.08 60.71 -11.27
CA ASP A 3 -18.79 59.49 -10.57
C ASP A 3 -17.78 58.60 -11.37
N PRO A 4 -16.67 58.12 -10.80
CA PRO A 4 -15.78 57.22 -11.49
C PRO A 4 -16.26 55.76 -11.38
N ARG A 5 -16.81 55.24 -12.46
CA ARG A 5 -17.05 53.78 -12.61
C ARG A 5 -15.72 53.04 -12.64
N PRO A 6 -15.59 51.89 -11.96
CA PRO A 6 -14.40 51.05 -12.09
C PRO A 6 -14.33 50.41 -13.48
N PRO A 7 -13.12 50.13 -14.01
CA PRO A 7 -12.94 49.59 -15.34
C PRO A 7 -13.43 48.13 -15.43
N ASP A 8 -14.22 47.85 -16.47
CA ASP A 8 -14.67 46.52 -16.89
C ASP A 8 -13.46 45.60 -17.14
N LEU A 9 -13.19 44.74 -16.18
CA LEU A 9 -12.32 43.57 -16.39
C LEU A 9 -13.11 42.52 -17.16
N LYS A 10 -13.32 42.71 -18.45
CA LYS A 10 -13.62 41.60 -19.37
C LYS A 10 -12.37 40.73 -19.50
N GLY A 11 -12.21 39.83 -18.55
CA GLY A 11 -11.31 38.72 -18.67
C GLY A 11 -11.77 37.86 -19.84
N THR A 12 -11.05 37.90 -20.95
CA THR A 12 -11.12 36.90 -22.00
C THR A 12 -11.03 35.51 -21.38
N PRO A 13 -11.96 34.57 -21.67
CA PRO A 13 -11.84 33.19 -21.24
C PRO A 13 -10.63 32.60 -21.97
N VAL A 14 -9.52 32.43 -21.27
CA VAL A 14 -8.42 31.58 -21.72
C VAL A 14 -8.98 30.17 -21.70
N SER A 15 -9.49 29.71 -22.85
CA SER A 15 -9.71 28.30 -23.12
C SER A 15 -8.38 27.60 -22.94
N PRO A 16 -8.21 26.68 -21.97
CA PRO A 16 -7.03 25.82 -21.97
C PRO A 16 -7.18 24.93 -23.21
N GLY A 17 -6.45 25.26 -24.28
CA GLY A 17 -6.28 24.40 -25.42
C GLY A 17 -5.77 23.06 -24.91
N HIS A 18 -6.65 22.09 -24.77
CA HIS A 18 -6.29 20.71 -24.49
C HIS A 18 -5.63 20.20 -25.75
N ASP A 19 -4.30 20.21 -25.79
CA ASP A 19 -3.55 19.50 -26.83
C ASP A 19 -3.93 18.01 -26.73
N PRO A 20 -4.59 17.43 -27.76
CA PRO A 20 -4.98 16.01 -27.75
C PRO A 20 -3.79 15.08 -27.48
N ALA A 21 -2.58 15.51 -27.79
CA ALA A 21 -1.35 14.80 -27.48
C ALA A 21 -1.04 14.71 -25.97
N SER A 22 -1.58 15.61 -25.13
CA SER A 22 -1.42 15.59 -23.67
C SER A 22 -2.28 14.54 -22.98
N LEU A 23 -3.31 14.02 -23.62
CA LEU A 23 -4.22 13.00 -23.10
C LEU A 23 -3.79 11.55 -23.43
N SER A 24 -2.72 11.38 -24.24
CA SER A 24 -2.20 10.05 -24.55
C SER A 24 -1.68 9.35 -23.29
N ALA A 25 -2.01 8.06 -23.13
CA ALA A 25 -1.49 7.21 -22.05
C ALA A 25 0.06 7.18 -22.00
N TRP A 26 0.73 7.47 -23.11
CA TRP A 26 2.19 7.49 -23.25
C TRP A 26 2.79 8.90 -23.17
N ALA A 27 1.97 9.93 -22.97
CA ALA A 27 2.42 11.32 -22.92
C ALA A 27 3.54 11.58 -21.89
N PRO A 28 3.52 11.00 -20.67
CA PRO A 28 4.59 11.19 -19.68
C PRO A 28 5.98 10.77 -20.16
N LEU A 29 6.07 9.75 -21.04
CA LEU A 29 7.35 9.27 -21.57
C LEU A 29 8.01 10.23 -22.56
N ARG A 30 7.31 11.27 -23.01
CA ARG A 30 7.90 12.34 -23.83
C ARG A 30 8.82 13.25 -22.98
N ALA A 31 8.55 13.37 -21.68
CA ALA A 31 9.42 14.08 -20.76
C ALA A 31 10.72 13.27 -20.52
N PRO A 32 11.89 13.77 -20.89
CA PRO A 32 13.14 12.99 -20.85
C PRO A 32 13.50 12.54 -19.43
N VAL A 33 13.25 13.39 -18.44
CA VAL A 33 13.51 13.07 -17.03
C VAL A 33 12.57 11.97 -16.54
N PHE A 34 11.28 12.05 -16.85
CA PHE A 34 10.32 11.00 -16.48
C PHE A 34 10.67 9.67 -17.15
N ARG A 35 10.97 9.67 -18.45
CA ARG A 35 11.37 8.46 -19.20
C ARG A 35 12.62 7.81 -18.60
N MET A 36 13.63 8.61 -18.26
CA MET A 36 14.86 8.14 -17.63
C MET A 36 14.58 7.49 -16.27
N LEU A 37 13.87 8.17 -15.39
CA LEU A 37 13.55 7.66 -14.05
C LEU A 37 12.58 6.48 -14.08
N TRP A 38 11.62 6.48 -15.01
CA TRP A 38 10.72 5.35 -15.21
C TRP A 38 11.46 4.10 -15.72
N GLY A 39 12.43 4.29 -16.63
CA GLY A 39 13.28 3.19 -17.11
C GLY A 39 14.14 2.59 -16.01
N THR A 40 14.78 3.44 -15.17
CA THR A 40 15.54 2.96 -14.00
C THR A 40 14.64 2.26 -12.97
N TRP A 41 13.43 2.75 -12.78
CA TRP A 41 12.44 2.12 -11.91
C TRP A 41 12.02 0.74 -12.42
N MET A 42 11.74 0.61 -13.72
CA MET A 42 11.41 -0.66 -14.34
C MET A 42 12.56 -1.67 -14.23
N ALA A 43 13.79 -1.26 -14.55
CA ALA A 43 14.98 -2.09 -14.40
C ALA A 43 15.16 -2.56 -12.96
N ALA A 44 15.01 -1.66 -12.00
CA ALA A 44 15.11 -1.98 -10.58
C ALA A 44 14.01 -2.95 -10.08
N ASN A 45 12.80 -2.89 -10.64
CA ASN A 45 11.76 -3.88 -10.32
C ASN A 45 12.04 -5.25 -10.97
N ILE A 46 12.56 -5.26 -12.21
CA ILE A 46 13.01 -6.51 -12.85
C ILE A 46 14.10 -7.16 -12.00
N CYS A 47 15.12 -6.40 -11.58
CA CYS A 47 16.19 -6.88 -10.70
C CYS A 47 15.67 -7.47 -9.40
N MET A 48 14.67 -6.85 -8.79
CA MET A 48 14.04 -7.35 -7.57
C MET A 48 13.46 -8.75 -7.78
N TRP A 49 12.61 -8.93 -8.80
CA TRP A 49 11.99 -10.22 -9.10
C TRP A 49 13.01 -11.28 -9.52
N MET A 50 14.05 -10.89 -10.26
CA MET A 50 15.17 -11.77 -10.59
C MET A 50 15.89 -12.26 -9.34
N ASN A 51 16.20 -11.35 -8.42
CA ASN A 51 16.90 -11.65 -7.17
C ASN A 51 16.11 -12.61 -6.28
N ASP A 52 14.79 -12.40 -6.15
CA ASP A 52 13.91 -13.27 -5.37
C ASP A 52 13.90 -14.70 -5.92
N VAL A 53 13.81 -14.86 -7.25
CA VAL A 53 13.87 -16.16 -7.93
C VAL A 53 15.23 -16.83 -7.73
N ALA A 54 16.32 -16.09 -7.93
CA ALA A 54 17.67 -16.65 -7.80
C ALA A 54 17.99 -17.05 -6.36
N ALA A 55 17.60 -16.22 -5.37
CA ALA A 55 17.80 -16.52 -3.96
C ALA A 55 16.99 -17.76 -3.53
N ALA A 56 15.72 -17.86 -3.95
CA ALA A 56 14.86 -18.99 -3.63
C ALA A 56 15.39 -20.29 -4.26
N TRP A 57 15.84 -20.24 -5.51
CA TRP A 57 16.45 -21.39 -6.19
C TRP A 57 17.79 -21.78 -5.57
N LEU A 58 18.67 -20.83 -5.31
CA LEU A 58 19.97 -21.05 -4.68
C LEU A 58 19.83 -21.69 -3.30
N MET A 59 18.83 -21.25 -2.50
CA MET A 59 18.58 -21.84 -1.19
C MET A 59 18.33 -23.35 -1.28
N THR A 60 17.63 -23.82 -2.33
CA THR A 60 17.38 -25.26 -2.51
C THR A 60 18.63 -26.07 -2.83
N SER A 61 19.72 -25.44 -3.25
CA SER A 61 21.03 -26.13 -3.42
C SER A 61 21.86 -26.14 -2.13
N LEU A 62 21.59 -25.22 -1.20
CA LEU A 62 22.30 -25.12 0.08
C LEU A 62 21.68 -25.99 1.18
N THR A 63 20.36 -26.26 1.08
CA THR A 63 19.64 -27.05 2.10
C THR A 63 18.40 -27.73 1.52
N THR A 64 18.04 -28.86 2.10
CA THR A 64 16.81 -29.61 1.81
C THR A 64 15.66 -29.22 2.76
N SER A 65 15.93 -28.40 3.78
CA SER A 65 14.95 -28.03 4.81
C SER A 65 13.93 -27.02 4.26
N PRO A 66 12.62 -27.33 4.29
CA PRO A 66 11.58 -26.44 3.73
C PRO A 66 11.51 -25.08 4.40
N ILE A 67 11.78 -24.98 5.71
CA ILE A 67 11.75 -23.70 6.43
C ILE A 67 12.80 -22.72 5.87
N TRP A 68 14.03 -23.17 5.57
CA TRP A 68 15.06 -22.29 5.04
C TRP A 68 14.71 -21.75 3.65
N VAL A 69 14.13 -22.60 2.80
CA VAL A 69 13.67 -22.18 1.46
C VAL A 69 12.53 -21.17 1.58
N ALA A 70 11.57 -21.43 2.44
CA ALA A 70 10.43 -20.50 2.66
C ALA A 70 10.87 -19.18 3.30
N LEU A 71 11.87 -19.21 4.21
CA LEU A 71 12.40 -18.00 4.85
C LEU A 71 13.06 -17.02 3.88
N VAL A 72 13.44 -17.43 2.67
CA VAL A 72 13.89 -16.48 1.63
C VAL A 72 12.81 -15.46 1.32
N GLN A 73 11.55 -15.90 1.17
CA GLN A 73 10.42 -15.01 0.97
C GLN A 73 10.18 -14.09 2.17
N SER A 74 10.32 -14.63 3.40
CA SER A 74 10.24 -13.81 4.62
C SER A 74 11.35 -12.76 4.66
N ALA A 75 12.59 -13.14 4.36
CA ALA A 75 13.73 -12.23 4.36
C ALA A 75 13.61 -11.10 3.32
N SER A 76 13.02 -11.39 2.16
CA SER A 76 12.76 -10.38 1.12
C SER A 76 11.65 -9.38 1.53
N THR A 77 10.58 -9.83 2.19
CA THR A 77 9.39 -9.02 2.44
C THR A 77 9.36 -8.36 3.83
N LEU A 78 9.99 -8.96 4.84
CA LEU A 78 10.01 -8.46 6.21
C LEU A 78 10.59 -7.05 6.36
N PRO A 79 11.69 -6.66 5.67
CA PRO A 79 12.19 -5.29 5.74
C PRO A 79 11.17 -4.25 5.28
N VAL A 80 10.37 -4.56 4.26
CA VAL A 80 9.32 -3.66 3.77
C VAL A 80 8.22 -3.47 4.81
N PHE A 81 7.87 -4.53 5.54
CA PHE A 81 6.94 -4.42 6.67
C PHE A 81 7.51 -3.55 7.80
N LEU A 82 8.75 -3.79 8.21
CA LEU A 82 9.39 -3.09 9.33
C LEU A 82 9.71 -1.63 9.01
N LEU A 83 10.20 -1.37 7.80
CA LEU A 83 10.73 -0.07 7.38
C LEU A 83 9.76 0.74 6.51
N GLY A 84 8.61 0.22 6.14
CA GLY A 84 7.68 0.88 5.22
C GLY A 84 7.25 2.27 5.70
N LEU A 85 6.89 2.43 6.98
CA LEU A 85 6.56 3.74 7.56
C LEU A 85 7.81 4.60 7.79
N PRO A 86 8.89 4.13 8.44
CA PRO A 86 10.11 4.93 8.60
C PRO A 86 10.71 5.40 7.29
N SER A 87 10.71 4.57 6.25
CA SER A 87 11.31 4.94 4.96
C SER A 87 10.49 6.00 4.20
N GLY A 88 9.16 5.93 4.29
CA GLY A 88 8.29 6.99 3.79
C GLY A 88 8.61 8.33 4.43
N ALA A 89 8.84 8.27 5.70
CA ALA A 89 9.29 9.35 6.54
C ALA A 89 10.60 9.98 6.12
N LEU A 90 11.60 9.15 5.95
CA LEU A 90 12.92 9.59 5.48
C LEU A 90 12.83 10.19 4.08
N ALA A 91 11.96 9.68 3.20
CA ALA A 91 11.73 10.24 1.87
C ALA A 91 11.13 11.66 1.88
N ASP A 92 10.46 12.06 2.97
CA ASP A 92 9.92 13.42 3.14
C ASP A 92 10.94 14.39 3.77
N ILE A 93 11.87 13.88 4.59
CA ILE A 93 12.88 14.67 5.30
C ILE A 93 14.14 14.84 4.46
N LEU A 94 14.63 13.75 3.84
CA LEU A 94 15.87 13.72 3.08
C LEU A 94 15.67 14.26 1.66
N ASP A 95 16.77 14.66 1.03
CA ASP A 95 16.77 14.93 -0.40
C ASP A 95 16.44 13.64 -1.16
N ARG A 96 15.31 13.62 -1.87
CA ARG A 96 14.78 12.44 -2.57
C ARG A 96 15.75 11.87 -3.58
N ARG A 97 16.53 12.74 -4.26
CA ARG A 97 17.56 12.32 -5.21
C ARG A 97 18.70 11.59 -4.50
N ARG A 98 19.27 12.18 -3.44
CA ARG A 98 20.35 11.55 -2.66
C ARG A 98 19.89 10.24 -2.04
N TYR A 99 18.70 10.23 -1.48
CA TYR A 99 18.11 9.04 -0.89
C TYR A 99 17.94 7.92 -1.92
N PHE A 100 17.45 8.23 -3.13
CA PHE A 100 17.31 7.24 -4.21
C PHE A 100 18.66 6.72 -4.70
N ILE A 101 19.66 7.57 -4.83
CA ILE A 101 21.04 7.17 -5.18
C ILE A 101 21.61 6.19 -4.13
N ILE A 102 21.50 6.53 -2.85
CA ILE A 102 21.99 5.68 -1.75
C ILE A 102 21.33 4.30 -1.81
N THR A 103 20.02 4.22 -2.04
CA THR A 103 19.32 2.94 -2.10
C THR A 103 19.79 2.08 -3.29
N GLN A 104 20.10 2.68 -4.43
CA GLN A 104 20.61 1.93 -5.60
C GLN A 104 22.01 1.38 -5.37
N PHE A 105 22.90 2.19 -4.79
CA PHE A 105 24.25 1.72 -4.44
C PHE A 105 24.23 0.67 -3.33
N TRP A 106 23.30 0.79 -2.37
CA TRP A 106 23.08 -0.25 -1.36
C TRP A 106 22.71 -1.60 -1.99
N VAL A 107 21.71 -1.61 -2.88
CA VAL A 107 21.29 -2.83 -3.60
C VAL A 107 22.43 -3.39 -4.44
N ALA A 108 23.18 -2.53 -5.13
CA ALA A 108 24.36 -2.95 -5.91
C ALA A 108 25.44 -3.58 -5.03
N ALA A 109 25.75 -2.99 -3.89
CA ALA A 109 26.73 -3.53 -2.94
C ALA A 109 26.31 -4.90 -2.40
N VAL A 110 25.04 -5.06 -2.00
CA VAL A 110 24.51 -6.35 -1.56
C VAL A 110 24.57 -7.40 -2.67
N ALA A 111 24.21 -7.03 -3.91
CA ALA A 111 24.28 -7.93 -5.06
C ALA A 111 25.73 -8.35 -5.39
N LEU A 112 26.70 -7.46 -5.25
CA LEU A 112 28.13 -7.76 -5.40
C LEU A 112 28.62 -8.70 -4.30
N VAL A 113 28.21 -8.51 -3.05
CA VAL A 113 28.55 -9.40 -1.94
C VAL A 113 27.93 -10.78 -2.16
N LEU A 114 26.68 -10.86 -2.63
CA LEU A 114 26.04 -12.12 -3.01
C LEU A 114 26.85 -12.86 -4.09
N CYS A 115 27.22 -12.15 -5.16
CA CYS A 115 28.03 -12.72 -6.22
C CYS A 115 29.39 -13.22 -5.70
N LEU A 116 30.10 -12.39 -4.93
CA LEU A 116 31.43 -12.71 -4.41
C LEU A 116 31.40 -13.95 -3.49
N THR A 117 30.42 -14.02 -2.59
CA THR A 117 30.29 -15.16 -1.67
C THR A 117 29.96 -16.48 -2.39
N ILE A 118 29.23 -16.41 -3.51
CA ILE A 118 28.95 -17.59 -4.34
C ILE A 118 30.24 -18.04 -5.07
N VAL A 119 30.95 -17.10 -5.74
CA VAL A 119 32.16 -17.39 -6.49
C VAL A 119 33.27 -17.95 -5.59
N LEU A 120 33.39 -17.46 -4.36
CA LEU A 120 34.35 -17.96 -3.36
C LEU A 120 33.91 -19.26 -2.70
N GLY A 121 32.75 -19.82 -3.01
CA GLY A 121 32.23 -21.03 -2.37
C GLY A 121 31.91 -20.85 -0.88
N ALA A 122 31.80 -19.61 -0.39
CA ALA A 122 31.55 -19.26 1.01
C ALA A 122 30.06 -19.07 1.35
N MET A 123 29.17 -19.28 0.36
CA MET A 123 27.73 -19.08 0.55
C MET A 123 27.14 -20.15 1.47
N THR A 124 26.44 -19.72 2.50
CA THR A 124 25.68 -20.56 3.44
C THR A 124 24.23 -20.15 3.50
N ALA A 125 23.34 -21.03 3.96
CA ALA A 125 21.91 -20.71 4.06
C ALA A 125 21.63 -19.48 4.98
N PRO A 126 22.22 -19.33 6.17
CA PRO A 126 22.07 -18.13 6.99
C PRO A 126 22.58 -16.85 6.31
N LEU A 127 23.73 -16.94 5.60
CA LEU A 127 24.30 -15.79 4.91
C LEU A 127 23.42 -15.33 3.75
N LEU A 128 22.86 -16.29 2.98
CA LEU A 128 21.90 -15.97 1.92
C LEU A 128 20.66 -15.27 2.48
N LEU A 129 20.10 -15.72 3.60
CA LEU A 129 18.97 -15.02 4.26
C LEU A 129 19.34 -13.62 4.70
N ALA A 130 20.51 -13.44 5.32
CA ALA A 130 20.97 -12.13 5.78
C ALA A 130 21.15 -11.14 4.60
N LEU A 131 21.74 -11.60 3.49
CA LEU A 131 21.93 -10.78 2.30
C LEU A 131 20.61 -10.52 1.56
N THR A 132 19.69 -11.48 1.54
CA THR A 132 18.34 -11.27 1.01
C THR A 132 17.56 -10.24 1.85
N PHE A 133 17.67 -10.31 3.17
CA PHE A 133 17.09 -9.30 4.07
C PHE A 133 17.72 -7.92 3.82
N ALA A 134 19.04 -7.84 3.69
CA ALA A 134 19.73 -6.59 3.36
C ALA A 134 19.28 -6.00 2.01
N ASN A 135 19.05 -6.85 1.00
CA ASN A 135 18.46 -6.43 -0.28
C ASN A 135 17.03 -5.89 -0.10
N GLY A 136 16.23 -6.55 0.73
CA GLY A 136 14.88 -6.12 1.10
C GLY A 136 14.83 -4.74 1.77
N ILE A 137 15.86 -4.34 2.53
CA ILE A 137 16.01 -2.98 3.08
C ILE A 137 16.06 -1.96 1.93
N GLY A 138 16.88 -2.21 0.90
CA GLY A 138 16.94 -1.35 -0.29
C GLY A 138 15.58 -1.20 -0.98
N LEU A 139 14.82 -2.29 -1.07
CA LEU A 139 13.46 -2.28 -1.61
C LEU A 139 12.50 -1.43 -0.76
N ALA A 140 12.53 -1.61 0.56
CA ALA A 140 11.70 -0.86 1.50
C ALA A 140 11.94 0.65 1.41
N MET A 141 13.18 1.06 1.21
CA MET A 141 13.58 2.45 1.09
C MET A 141 13.23 3.07 -0.27
N ARG A 142 13.31 2.30 -1.34
CA ARG A 142 13.15 2.79 -2.72
C ARG A 142 11.71 3.16 -3.08
N TRP A 143 10.73 2.36 -2.66
CA TRP A 143 9.33 2.52 -3.03
C TRP A 143 8.71 3.88 -2.66
N PRO A 144 8.82 4.35 -1.40
CA PRO A 144 8.24 5.64 -1.02
C PRO A 144 8.87 6.82 -1.77
N VAL A 145 10.18 6.74 -2.04
CA VAL A 145 10.90 7.79 -2.77
C VAL A 145 10.38 7.93 -4.18
N PHE A 146 10.25 6.83 -4.91
CA PHE A 146 9.79 6.86 -6.29
C PHE A 146 8.34 7.37 -6.39
N SER A 147 7.45 6.90 -5.50
CA SER A 147 6.06 7.35 -5.47
C SER A 147 5.92 8.85 -5.17
N ALA A 148 6.84 9.41 -4.38
CA ALA A 148 6.87 10.83 -4.06
C ALA A 148 7.47 11.70 -5.18
N ILE A 149 8.33 11.12 -6.04
CA ILE A 149 8.96 11.82 -7.16
C ILE A 149 8.01 11.94 -8.36
N VAL A 150 7.21 10.91 -8.65
CA VAL A 150 6.34 10.86 -9.85
C VAL A 150 5.48 12.12 -10.05
N PRO A 151 4.78 12.66 -9.03
CA PRO A 151 3.98 13.88 -9.19
C PRO A 151 4.80 15.14 -9.48
N GLU A 152 6.11 15.15 -9.20
CA GLU A 152 7.01 16.28 -9.49
C GLU A 152 7.50 16.28 -10.94
N LEU A 153 7.43 15.14 -11.63
CA LEU A 153 8.02 14.94 -12.96
C LEU A 153 7.06 15.26 -14.10
N VAL A 154 5.75 15.31 -13.83
CA VAL A 154 4.72 15.47 -14.86
C VAL A 154 3.68 16.52 -14.45
N PRO A 155 3.09 17.24 -15.42
CA PRO A 155 1.95 18.10 -15.15
C PRO A 155 0.77 17.33 -14.54
N ARG A 156 -0.05 18.00 -13.72
CA ARG A 156 -1.20 17.36 -13.04
C ARG A 156 -2.14 16.62 -14.00
N ALA A 157 -2.35 17.15 -15.21
CA ALA A 157 -3.17 16.52 -16.23
C ALA A 157 -2.63 15.15 -16.70
N GLN A 158 -1.32 14.93 -16.65
CA GLN A 158 -0.65 13.69 -17.06
C GLN A 158 -0.43 12.71 -15.91
N LEU A 159 -0.69 13.11 -14.65
CA LEU A 159 -0.44 12.27 -13.48
C LEU A 159 -1.16 10.92 -13.52
N PRO A 160 -2.45 10.81 -13.95
CA PRO A 160 -3.10 9.51 -14.08
C PRO A 160 -2.39 8.58 -15.06
N ALA A 161 -1.90 9.10 -16.19
CA ALA A 161 -1.13 8.34 -17.18
C ALA A 161 0.23 7.90 -16.63
N ALA A 162 0.93 8.75 -15.88
CA ALA A 162 2.20 8.40 -15.22
C ALA A 162 2.03 7.29 -14.18
N LEU A 163 0.96 7.32 -13.39
CA LEU A 163 0.63 6.27 -12.42
C LEU A 163 0.25 4.94 -13.12
N ALA A 164 -0.47 5.01 -14.25
CA ALA A 164 -0.77 3.84 -15.06
C ALA A 164 0.51 3.20 -15.63
N LEU A 165 1.44 4.00 -16.15
CA LEU A 165 2.75 3.53 -16.63
C LEU A 165 3.57 2.88 -15.50
N ASN A 166 3.50 3.41 -14.29
CA ASN A 166 4.14 2.79 -13.13
C ASN A 166 3.52 1.40 -12.83
N GLY A 167 2.21 1.28 -12.90
CA GLY A 167 1.51 0.00 -12.78
C GLY A 167 1.93 -1.01 -13.86
N ILE A 168 2.12 -0.54 -15.10
CA ILE A 168 2.62 -1.37 -16.21
C ILE A 168 4.04 -1.85 -15.90
N ALA A 169 4.95 -0.95 -15.48
CA ALA A 169 6.32 -1.30 -15.14
C ALA A 169 6.37 -2.40 -14.05
N MET A 170 5.58 -2.26 -13.00
CA MET A 170 5.51 -3.24 -11.92
C MET A 170 4.99 -4.61 -12.38
N ASN A 171 3.90 -4.64 -13.15
CA ASN A 171 3.33 -5.90 -13.60
C ASN A 171 4.20 -6.59 -14.68
N ALA A 172 4.78 -5.81 -15.61
CA ALA A 172 5.72 -6.34 -16.58
C ALA A 172 6.97 -6.94 -15.91
N SER A 173 7.52 -6.25 -14.90
CA SER A 173 8.70 -6.71 -14.16
C SER A 173 8.46 -8.03 -13.44
N ARG A 174 7.24 -8.26 -12.94
CA ARG A 174 6.84 -9.52 -12.29
C ARG A 174 6.94 -10.73 -13.20
N ILE A 175 6.85 -10.52 -14.52
CA ILE A 175 6.91 -11.58 -15.52
C ILE A 175 8.31 -11.65 -16.11
N VAL A 176 8.84 -10.51 -16.54
CA VAL A 176 10.16 -10.43 -17.17
C VAL A 176 11.26 -10.85 -16.18
N GLY A 177 11.14 -10.46 -14.91
CA GLY A 177 12.12 -10.80 -13.88
C GLY A 177 12.36 -12.30 -13.74
N PRO A 178 11.34 -13.10 -13.39
CA PRO A 178 11.46 -14.54 -13.32
C PRO A 178 11.93 -15.21 -14.62
N LEU A 179 11.47 -14.76 -15.78
CA LEU A 179 11.89 -15.30 -17.09
C LEU A 179 13.39 -15.09 -17.32
N VAL A 180 13.88 -13.85 -17.07
CA VAL A 180 15.30 -13.52 -17.23
C VAL A 180 16.14 -14.28 -16.20
N ALA A 181 15.70 -14.33 -14.94
CA ALA A 181 16.37 -15.09 -13.90
C ALA A 181 16.48 -16.56 -14.25
N GLY A 182 15.37 -17.19 -14.67
CA GLY A 182 15.35 -18.59 -15.04
C GLY A 182 16.22 -18.92 -16.23
N ALA A 183 16.21 -18.08 -17.27
CA ALA A 183 17.08 -18.24 -18.43
C ALA A 183 18.57 -18.16 -18.04
N LEU A 184 18.93 -17.20 -17.16
CA LEU A 184 20.31 -17.08 -16.67
C LEU A 184 20.71 -18.26 -15.78
N ILE A 185 19.84 -18.69 -14.86
CA ILE A 185 20.10 -19.81 -13.96
C ILE A 185 20.30 -21.11 -14.76
N ALA A 186 19.44 -21.35 -15.76
CA ALA A 186 19.53 -22.55 -16.58
C ALA A 186 20.73 -22.56 -17.53
N GLY A 187 21.14 -21.40 -18.05
CA GLY A 187 22.23 -21.31 -19.04
C GLY A 187 23.60 -21.01 -18.46
N ALA A 188 23.69 -20.32 -17.33
CA ALA A 188 24.96 -19.82 -16.81
C ALA A 188 25.15 -20.02 -15.29
N GLY A 189 24.07 -19.99 -14.50
CA GLY A 189 24.12 -20.15 -13.05
C GLY A 189 23.48 -18.97 -12.30
N SER A 190 23.19 -19.17 -11.01
CA SER A 190 22.54 -18.18 -10.15
C SER A 190 23.37 -16.92 -9.96
N GLU A 191 24.69 -17.04 -9.97
CA GLU A 191 25.66 -15.95 -9.79
C GLU A 191 25.49 -14.86 -10.84
N TYR A 192 25.20 -15.21 -12.08
CA TYR A 192 24.99 -14.24 -13.16
C TYR A 192 23.74 -13.39 -12.99
N VAL A 193 22.73 -13.90 -12.27
CA VAL A 193 21.57 -13.10 -11.89
C VAL A 193 21.98 -11.97 -10.95
N PHE A 194 22.82 -12.28 -9.95
CA PHE A 194 23.32 -11.27 -9.00
C PHE A 194 24.30 -10.29 -9.66
N VAL A 195 25.13 -10.75 -10.60
CA VAL A 195 25.99 -9.88 -11.43
C VAL A 195 25.14 -8.89 -12.22
N LEU A 196 24.12 -9.39 -12.93
CA LEU A 196 23.23 -8.52 -13.70
C LEU A 196 22.49 -7.53 -12.81
N ASN A 197 22.01 -7.95 -11.64
CA ASN A 197 21.41 -7.06 -10.65
C ASN A 197 22.39 -5.98 -10.19
N ALA A 198 23.64 -6.32 -9.88
CA ALA A 198 24.67 -5.35 -9.49
C ALA A 198 24.94 -4.33 -10.60
N VAL A 199 25.12 -4.79 -11.84
CA VAL A 199 25.38 -3.92 -13.01
C VAL A 199 24.21 -2.97 -13.25
N LEU A 200 22.98 -3.48 -13.28
CA LEU A 200 21.78 -2.65 -13.52
C LEU A 200 21.53 -1.66 -12.38
N SER A 201 21.80 -2.06 -11.13
CA SER A 201 21.66 -1.18 -9.96
C SER A 201 22.72 -0.07 -9.96
N LEU A 202 23.99 -0.39 -10.29
CA LEU A 202 25.04 0.60 -10.46
C LEU A 202 24.71 1.56 -11.61
N ALA A 203 24.34 1.04 -12.78
CA ALA A 203 23.94 1.85 -13.92
C ALA A 203 22.76 2.79 -13.57
N SER A 204 21.75 2.27 -12.87
CA SER A 204 20.62 3.07 -12.37
C SER A 204 21.07 4.17 -11.42
N GLY A 205 21.99 3.86 -10.48
CA GLY A 205 22.56 4.83 -9.55
C GLY A 205 23.27 5.97 -10.30
N PHE A 206 24.13 5.65 -11.28
CA PHE A 206 24.83 6.65 -12.11
C PHE A 206 23.88 7.48 -12.97
N VAL A 207 22.83 6.88 -13.52
CA VAL A 207 21.81 7.59 -14.30
C VAL A 207 21.07 8.59 -13.41
N ILE A 208 20.68 8.19 -12.19
CA ILE A 208 20.00 9.08 -11.24
C ILE A 208 20.95 10.21 -10.77
N MET A 209 22.25 9.98 -10.68
CA MET A 209 23.22 11.02 -10.36
C MET A 209 23.27 12.15 -11.41
N ARG A 210 22.90 11.87 -12.66
CA ARG A 210 22.80 12.91 -13.71
C ARG A 210 21.52 13.74 -13.60
N TRP A 211 20.52 13.29 -12.84
CA TRP A 211 19.29 14.03 -12.64
C TRP A 211 19.51 15.24 -11.72
N ARG A 212 19.19 16.43 -12.20
CA ARG A 212 19.17 17.67 -11.41
C ARG A 212 17.73 17.94 -10.99
N ARG A 213 17.49 18.01 -9.68
CA ARG A 213 16.17 18.30 -9.10
C ARG A 213 16.11 19.78 -8.70
N GLU A 214 15.11 20.50 -9.18
CA GLU A 214 14.73 21.81 -8.66
C GLU A 214 13.87 21.62 -7.41
N HIS A 215 14.34 22.14 -6.28
CA HIS A 215 13.60 22.05 -5.01
C HIS A 215 12.64 23.23 -4.91
N VAL A 216 11.32 22.96 -4.95
CA VAL A 216 10.28 23.96 -4.67
C VAL A 216 9.84 23.80 -3.22
N PRO A 217 10.11 24.78 -2.32
CA PRO A 217 9.66 24.72 -0.93
C PRO A 217 8.13 24.76 -0.85
N SER A 218 7.52 23.95 0.02
CA SER A 218 6.09 24.02 0.29
C SER A 218 5.76 25.25 1.15
N PRO A 219 4.75 26.07 0.79
CA PRO A 219 4.39 27.30 1.52
C PRO A 219 3.92 27.07 2.96
N LEU A 220 3.32 25.90 3.25
CA LEU A 220 2.76 25.56 4.56
C LEU A 220 3.74 24.82 5.49
N GLY A 221 5.02 24.73 5.11
CA GLY A 221 6.01 23.94 5.85
C GLY A 221 5.77 22.43 5.75
N ARG A 222 6.76 21.65 6.21
CA ARG A 222 6.67 20.18 6.23
C ARG A 222 5.78 19.72 7.39
N GLU A 223 4.87 18.78 7.12
CA GLU A 223 4.11 18.11 8.17
C GLU A 223 5.07 17.32 9.06
N ARG A 224 4.89 17.38 10.38
CA ARG A 224 5.71 16.57 11.30
C ARG A 224 5.41 15.11 11.06
N LEU A 225 6.46 14.34 10.81
CA LEU A 225 6.39 12.95 10.44
C LEU A 225 5.59 12.08 11.40
N ILE A 226 5.88 12.20 12.71
CA ILE A 226 5.20 11.42 13.75
C ILE A 226 3.70 11.72 13.76
N SER A 227 3.32 12.99 13.58
CA SER A 227 1.91 13.40 13.48
C SER A 227 1.23 12.79 12.26
N ALA A 228 1.90 12.82 11.11
CA ALA A 228 1.41 12.24 9.87
C ALA A 228 1.19 10.72 9.97
N MET A 229 2.17 10.01 10.54
CA MET A 229 2.08 8.55 10.77
C MET A 229 0.95 8.22 11.76
N ARG A 230 0.87 8.97 12.87
CA ARG A 230 -0.18 8.80 13.87
C ARG A 230 -1.57 8.96 13.25
N VAL A 231 -1.80 10.02 12.48
CA VAL A 231 -3.09 10.29 11.83
C VAL A 231 -3.45 9.15 10.85
N GLY A 232 -2.48 8.62 10.10
CA GLY A 232 -2.70 7.46 9.23
C GLY A 232 -3.13 6.19 10.00
N VAL A 233 -2.42 5.86 11.07
CA VAL A 233 -2.74 4.71 11.95
C VAL A 233 -4.09 4.92 12.64
N GLN A 234 -4.37 6.15 13.10
CA GLN A 234 -5.61 6.50 13.76
C GLN A 234 -6.80 6.39 12.80
N PHE A 235 -6.63 6.83 11.54
CA PHE A 235 -7.64 6.64 10.51
C PHE A 235 -7.98 5.16 10.31
N VAL A 236 -6.96 4.31 10.17
CA VAL A 236 -7.15 2.84 10.03
C VAL A 236 -7.91 2.27 11.24
N ARG A 237 -7.51 2.65 12.46
CA ARG A 237 -8.15 2.18 13.71
C ARG A 237 -9.62 2.56 13.80
N GLN A 238 -10.00 3.73 13.28
CA GLN A 238 -11.36 4.26 13.34
C GLN A 238 -12.21 3.90 12.10
N SER A 239 -11.62 3.41 11.02
CA SER A 239 -12.34 2.98 9.81
C SER A 239 -12.63 1.48 9.84
N THR A 240 -13.88 1.10 10.12
CA THR A 240 -14.31 -0.31 10.12
C THR A 240 -14.13 -0.96 8.75
N ARG A 241 -14.45 -0.21 7.67
CA ARG A 241 -14.31 -0.67 6.29
C ARG A 241 -12.86 -0.98 5.94
N LEU A 242 -11.94 -0.05 6.26
CA LEU A 242 -10.53 -0.25 5.96
C LEU A 242 -9.93 -1.41 6.76
N ARG A 243 -10.30 -1.55 8.05
CA ARG A 243 -9.87 -2.71 8.87
C ARG A 243 -10.32 -4.04 8.28
N ALA A 244 -11.55 -4.12 7.77
CA ALA A 244 -12.05 -5.33 7.12
C ALA A 244 -11.25 -5.66 5.86
N VAL A 245 -10.91 -4.65 5.04
CA VAL A 245 -10.07 -4.83 3.85
C VAL A 245 -8.65 -5.26 4.25
N LEU A 246 -8.05 -4.65 5.27
CA LEU A 246 -6.72 -5.01 5.76
C LEU A 246 -6.66 -6.43 6.33
N LEU A 247 -7.71 -6.87 7.02
CA LEU A 247 -7.79 -8.25 7.50
C LEU A 247 -7.89 -9.24 6.33
N ARG A 248 -8.76 -8.96 5.35
CA ARG A 248 -8.92 -9.81 4.16
C ARG A 248 -7.63 -9.90 3.34
N VAL A 249 -6.92 -8.79 3.16
CA VAL A 249 -5.65 -8.80 2.45
C VAL A 249 -4.58 -9.57 3.21
N ALA A 250 -4.50 -9.39 4.53
CA ALA A 250 -3.55 -10.12 5.36
C ALA A 250 -3.80 -11.63 5.30
N LEU A 251 -5.05 -12.06 5.45
CA LEU A 251 -5.41 -13.47 5.36
C LEU A 251 -5.14 -14.05 3.96
N PHE A 252 -5.49 -13.33 2.90
CA PHE A 252 -5.21 -13.79 1.54
C PHE A 252 -3.72 -13.99 1.30
N PHE A 253 -2.90 -12.97 1.61
CA PHE A 253 -1.45 -13.04 1.37
C PHE A 253 -0.74 -14.02 2.30
N PHE A 254 -1.19 -14.16 3.54
CA PHE A 254 -0.67 -15.15 4.48
C PHE A 254 -0.79 -16.59 3.93
N HIS A 255 -1.97 -16.95 3.41
CA HIS A 255 -2.21 -18.31 2.90
C HIS A 255 -1.66 -18.50 1.48
N SER A 256 -1.84 -17.53 0.58
CA SER A 256 -1.37 -17.66 -0.80
C SER A 256 0.16 -17.70 -0.93
N THR A 257 0.87 -17.17 0.06
CA THR A 257 2.35 -17.21 0.09
C THR A 257 2.88 -18.62 0.23
N ALA A 258 2.13 -19.59 0.80
CA ALA A 258 2.55 -20.99 0.87
C ALA A 258 2.94 -21.54 -0.52
N LEU A 259 2.16 -21.22 -1.55
CA LEU A 259 2.44 -21.64 -2.93
C LEU A 259 3.79 -21.12 -3.41
N LEU A 260 4.04 -19.80 -3.30
CA LEU A 260 5.27 -19.19 -3.82
C LEU A 260 6.51 -19.54 -2.99
N ALA A 261 6.36 -19.58 -1.66
CA ALA A 261 7.47 -19.87 -0.76
C ALA A 261 7.99 -21.33 -0.86
N LEU A 262 7.08 -22.27 -1.17
CA LEU A 262 7.42 -23.69 -1.30
C LEU A 262 7.56 -24.14 -2.75
N LEU A 263 7.25 -23.28 -3.73
CA LEU A 263 7.31 -23.61 -5.16
C LEU A 263 8.68 -24.15 -5.64
N PRO A 264 9.84 -23.63 -5.17
CA PRO A 264 11.14 -24.17 -5.57
C PRO A 264 11.30 -25.65 -5.18
N LEU A 265 10.76 -26.06 -4.02
CA LEU A 265 10.79 -27.46 -3.57
C LEU A 265 9.83 -28.33 -4.38
N VAL A 266 8.64 -27.81 -4.70
CA VAL A 266 7.71 -28.51 -5.61
C VAL A 266 8.37 -28.72 -6.97
N ALA A 267 8.99 -27.68 -7.53
CA ALA A 267 9.67 -27.77 -8.83
C ALA A 267 10.77 -28.82 -8.83
N ARG A 268 11.56 -28.92 -7.75
CA ARG A 268 12.59 -29.97 -7.60
C ARG A 268 12.02 -31.39 -7.44
N GLY A 269 10.82 -31.52 -6.88
CA GLY A 269 10.14 -32.81 -6.71
C GLY A 269 9.48 -33.33 -7.99
N LEU A 270 9.27 -32.50 -9.00
CA LEU A 270 8.70 -32.92 -10.27
C LEU A 270 9.73 -33.68 -11.12
N HIS A 271 9.27 -34.59 -11.98
CA HIS A 271 10.12 -35.25 -12.96
C HIS A 271 10.88 -34.22 -13.81
N SER A 272 12.18 -34.32 -13.92
CA SER A 272 13.09 -33.30 -14.50
C SER A 272 13.29 -32.02 -13.68
N GLY A 273 13.14 -32.04 -12.36
CA GLY A 273 13.15 -30.91 -11.43
C GLY A 273 14.37 -29.99 -11.48
N ASP A 274 14.47 -29.19 -12.54
CA ASP A 274 15.51 -28.20 -12.83
C ASP A 274 15.04 -26.76 -12.70
N ALA A 275 15.94 -25.82 -12.88
CA ALA A 275 15.61 -24.39 -12.86
C ALA A 275 14.64 -23.98 -13.97
N ALA A 276 14.63 -24.69 -15.11
CA ALA A 276 13.72 -24.42 -16.21
C ALA A 276 12.28 -24.76 -15.81
N THR A 277 12.06 -25.87 -15.11
CA THR A 277 10.76 -26.24 -14.54
C THR A 277 10.25 -25.17 -13.57
N PHE A 278 11.08 -24.70 -12.65
CA PHE A 278 10.71 -23.62 -11.71
C PHE A 278 10.33 -22.34 -12.46
N THR A 279 11.13 -21.96 -13.45
CA THR A 279 10.87 -20.79 -14.29
C THR A 279 9.57 -20.90 -15.08
N LEU A 280 9.31 -22.08 -15.67
CA LEU A 280 8.07 -22.33 -16.40
C LEU A 280 6.83 -22.19 -15.51
N LEU A 281 6.89 -22.70 -14.29
CA LEU A 281 5.80 -22.57 -13.31
C LEU A 281 5.53 -21.08 -12.95
N LEU A 282 6.58 -20.30 -12.68
CA LEU A 282 6.46 -18.87 -12.43
C LEU A 282 5.97 -18.09 -13.65
N ALA A 283 6.46 -18.43 -14.85
CA ALA A 283 5.99 -17.84 -16.10
C ALA A 283 4.51 -18.13 -16.32
N SER A 284 4.07 -19.37 -16.10
CA SER A 284 2.65 -19.76 -16.22
C SER A 284 1.76 -18.92 -15.28
N MET A 285 2.20 -18.71 -14.04
CA MET A 285 1.51 -17.83 -13.09
C MET A 285 1.45 -16.38 -13.60
N GLY A 286 2.55 -15.86 -14.14
CA GLY A 286 2.62 -14.52 -14.72
C GLY A 286 1.68 -14.35 -15.91
N PHE A 287 1.66 -15.31 -16.83
CA PHE A 287 0.75 -15.32 -17.99
C PHE A 287 -0.71 -15.37 -17.56
N GLY A 288 -1.08 -16.18 -16.57
CA GLY A 288 -2.42 -16.23 -16.00
C GLY A 288 -2.87 -14.88 -15.45
N ALA A 289 -1.98 -14.19 -14.73
CA ALA A 289 -2.25 -12.84 -14.22
C ALA A 289 -2.50 -11.82 -15.35
N ILE A 290 -1.67 -11.82 -16.42
CA ILE A 290 -1.86 -10.92 -17.56
C ILE A 290 -3.18 -11.23 -18.28
N PHE A 291 -3.42 -12.50 -18.58
CA PHE A 291 -4.59 -12.93 -19.33
C PHE A 291 -5.88 -12.43 -18.66
N VAL A 292 -5.97 -12.60 -17.34
CA VAL A 292 -7.16 -12.15 -16.61
C VAL A 292 -7.28 -10.63 -16.61
N VAL A 293 -6.20 -9.89 -16.37
CA VAL A 293 -6.26 -8.42 -16.37
C VAL A 293 -6.66 -7.87 -17.73
N ALA A 294 -6.11 -8.43 -18.81
CA ALA A 294 -6.37 -7.94 -20.15
C ALA A 294 -7.78 -8.27 -20.65
N PHE A 295 -8.27 -9.48 -20.39
CA PHE A 295 -9.46 -9.99 -21.07
C PHE A 295 -10.65 -10.25 -20.15
N LEU A 296 -10.45 -10.63 -18.92
CA LEU A 296 -11.50 -11.16 -18.05
C LEU A 296 -11.91 -10.21 -16.92
N LEU A 297 -10.97 -9.52 -16.29
CA LEU A 297 -11.22 -8.69 -15.12
C LEU A 297 -12.26 -7.57 -15.34
N PRO A 298 -12.29 -6.87 -16.51
CA PRO A 298 -13.34 -5.88 -16.78
C PRO A 298 -14.75 -6.49 -16.83
N ARG A 299 -14.89 -7.72 -17.37
CA ARG A 299 -16.15 -8.46 -17.41
C ARG A 299 -16.57 -8.95 -16.03
N LEU A 300 -15.63 -9.55 -15.28
CA LEU A 300 -15.88 -10.06 -13.93
C LEU A 300 -16.36 -8.94 -12.99
N ARG A 301 -15.77 -7.75 -13.07
CA ARG A 301 -16.16 -6.58 -12.26
C ARG A 301 -17.55 -6.05 -12.55
N ARG A 302 -18.07 -6.26 -13.76
CA ARG A 302 -19.43 -5.88 -14.13
C ARG A 302 -20.46 -6.89 -13.65
N SER A 303 -20.08 -8.18 -13.57
CA SER A 303 -20.99 -9.28 -13.28
C SER A 303 -21.02 -9.70 -11.80
N PHE A 304 -19.94 -9.43 -11.06
CA PHE A 304 -19.78 -9.90 -9.68
C PHE A 304 -19.46 -8.76 -8.71
N SER A 305 -19.98 -8.89 -7.48
CA SER A 305 -19.63 -8.01 -6.39
C SER A 305 -18.16 -8.18 -6.00
N ARG A 306 -17.58 -7.15 -5.35
CA ARG A 306 -16.18 -7.22 -4.86
C ARG A 306 -15.96 -8.38 -3.90
N ASP A 307 -16.92 -8.64 -3.03
CA ASP A 307 -16.86 -9.74 -2.07
C ASP A 307 -16.88 -11.11 -2.76
N ALA A 308 -17.72 -11.26 -3.81
CA ALA A 308 -17.74 -12.47 -4.63
C ALA A 308 -16.42 -12.69 -5.38
N LEU A 309 -15.78 -11.61 -5.88
CA LEU A 309 -14.47 -11.71 -6.54
C LEU A 309 -13.35 -12.10 -5.58
N VAL A 310 -13.37 -11.59 -4.35
CA VAL A 310 -12.39 -11.97 -3.32
C VAL A 310 -12.59 -13.43 -2.90
N LEU A 311 -13.83 -13.86 -2.69
CA LEU A 311 -14.14 -15.26 -2.35
C LEU A 311 -13.77 -16.21 -3.50
N GLY A 312 -14.25 -15.93 -4.71
CA GLY A 312 -13.95 -16.75 -5.88
C GLY A 312 -12.45 -16.83 -6.18
N GLY A 313 -11.74 -15.70 -6.01
CA GLY A 313 -10.28 -15.67 -6.14
C GLY A 313 -9.59 -16.52 -5.07
N MET A 314 -10.03 -16.49 -3.81
CA MET A 314 -9.47 -17.34 -2.76
C MET A 314 -9.76 -18.83 -3.00
N LEU A 315 -10.97 -19.18 -3.40
CA LEU A 315 -11.33 -20.56 -3.74
C LEU A 315 -10.47 -21.08 -4.90
N LEU A 316 -10.31 -20.30 -5.96
CA LEU A 316 -9.50 -20.66 -7.11
C LEU A 316 -8.01 -20.76 -6.74
N GLN A 317 -7.49 -19.83 -5.94
CA GLN A 317 -6.12 -19.86 -5.41
C GLN A 317 -5.87 -21.13 -4.59
N SER A 318 -6.81 -21.46 -3.70
CA SER A 318 -6.72 -22.66 -2.84
C SER A 318 -6.78 -23.97 -3.66
N ALA A 319 -7.68 -24.05 -4.63
CA ALA A 319 -7.76 -25.20 -5.54
C ALA A 319 -6.47 -25.35 -6.36
N ALA A 320 -5.96 -24.25 -6.91
CA ALA A 320 -4.69 -24.27 -7.65
C ALA A 320 -3.51 -24.68 -6.76
N THR A 321 -3.45 -24.15 -5.52
CA THR A 321 -2.40 -24.51 -4.54
C THR A 321 -2.45 -26.02 -4.22
N ALA A 322 -3.64 -26.57 -3.96
CA ALA A 322 -3.82 -28.00 -3.71
C ALA A 322 -3.44 -28.84 -4.95
N THR A 323 -3.80 -28.40 -6.15
CA THR A 323 -3.44 -29.10 -7.38
C THR A 323 -1.92 -29.12 -7.59
N VAL A 324 -1.23 -27.99 -7.38
CA VAL A 324 0.23 -27.89 -7.49
C VAL A 324 0.92 -28.77 -6.44
N ALA A 325 0.36 -28.83 -5.21
CA ALA A 325 0.93 -29.63 -4.12
C ALA A 325 1.01 -31.12 -4.46
N PHE A 326 0.06 -31.66 -5.22
CA PHE A 326 -0.03 -33.07 -5.59
C PHE A 326 0.19 -33.32 -7.09
N ALA A 327 0.69 -32.33 -7.83
CA ALA A 327 0.94 -32.48 -9.26
C ALA A 327 2.04 -33.52 -9.52
N PRO A 328 1.77 -34.59 -10.30
CA PRO A 328 2.77 -35.61 -10.62
C PRO A 328 3.80 -35.13 -11.66
N ASN A 329 3.45 -34.10 -12.42
CA ASN A 329 4.28 -33.58 -13.50
C ASN A 329 3.96 -32.10 -13.81
N VAL A 330 4.80 -31.48 -14.63
CA VAL A 330 4.68 -30.08 -15.02
C VAL A 330 3.43 -29.77 -15.85
N TYR A 331 2.90 -30.74 -16.58
CA TYR A 331 1.71 -30.55 -17.43
C TYR A 331 0.43 -30.31 -16.61
N ILE A 332 0.39 -30.77 -15.35
CA ILE A 332 -0.70 -30.48 -14.41
C ILE A 332 -0.35 -29.26 -13.56
N ALA A 333 0.91 -29.10 -13.14
CA ALA A 333 1.34 -27.99 -12.32
C ALA A 333 1.26 -26.64 -13.07
N ALA A 334 1.66 -26.56 -14.33
CA ALA A 334 1.70 -25.31 -15.08
C ALA A 334 0.29 -24.69 -15.34
N PRO A 335 -0.74 -25.44 -15.76
CA PRO A 335 -2.10 -24.93 -15.83
C PRO A 335 -2.64 -24.50 -14.46
N ALA A 336 -2.35 -25.22 -13.39
CA ALA A 336 -2.72 -24.84 -12.04
C ALA A 336 -2.04 -23.53 -11.61
N MET A 337 -0.77 -23.33 -11.93
CA MET A 337 -0.04 -22.08 -11.73
C MET A 337 -0.64 -20.92 -12.54
N PHE A 338 -1.09 -21.15 -13.77
CA PHE A 338 -1.80 -20.17 -14.56
C PHE A 338 -3.08 -19.71 -13.84
N LEU A 339 -3.87 -20.65 -13.33
CA LEU A 339 -5.09 -20.35 -12.54
C LEU A 339 -4.76 -19.64 -11.24
N ALA A 340 -3.67 -20.02 -10.56
CA ALA A 340 -3.19 -19.34 -9.36
C ALA A 340 -2.84 -17.87 -9.65
N GLY A 341 -2.17 -17.59 -10.78
CA GLY A 341 -1.87 -16.22 -11.22
C GLY A 341 -3.11 -15.39 -11.51
N ALA A 342 -4.09 -16.00 -12.17
CA ALA A 342 -5.39 -15.43 -12.42
C ALA A 342 -6.14 -15.06 -11.13
N ALA A 343 -6.19 -15.98 -10.17
CA ALA A 343 -6.82 -15.81 -8.87
C ALA A 343 -6.11 -14.72 -8.04
N TRP A 344 -4.79 -14.79 -7.99
CA TRP A 344 -3.96 -13.87 -7.22
C TRP A 344 -4.15 -12.42 -7.66
N ILE A 345 -4.06 -12.13 -8.97
CA ILE A 345 -4.20 -10.76 -9.48
C ILE A 345 -5.63 -10.23 -9.32
N THR A 346 -6.65 -11.07 -9.51
CA THR A 346 -8.05 -10.70 -9.33
C THR A 346 -8.31 -10.28 -7.89
N THR A 347 -7.87 -11.07 -6.92
CA THR A 347 -8.06 -10.80 -5.50
C THR A 347 -7.25 -9.60 -5.05
N ALA A 348 -5.95 -9.55 -5.37
CA ALA A 348 -5.06 -8.46 -5.00
C ALA A 348 -5.56 -7.11 -5.54
N ASN A 349 -6.00 -7.08 -6.81
CA ASN A 349 -6.51 -5.88 -7.44
C ASN A 349 -7.85 -5.44 -6.83
N THR A 350 -8.76 -6.39 -6.57
CA THR A 350 -10.06 -6.10 -5.95
C THR A 350 -9.89 -5.52 -4.55
N LEU A 351 -9.00 -6.11 -3.73
CA LEU A 351 -8.68 -5.61 -2.38
C LEU A 351 -7.99 -4.25 -2.42
N SER A 352 -7.07 -4.03 -3.38
CA SER A 352 -6.40 -2.74 -3.57
C SER A 352 -7.40 -1.63 -3.93
N VAL A 353 -8.32 -1.88 -4.85
CA VAL A 353 -9.39 -0.93 -5.20
C VAL A 353 -10.30 -0.68 -4.00
N SER A 354 -10.66 -1.72 -3.24
CA SER A 354 -11.49 -1.59 -2.04
C SER A 354 -10.81 -0.74 -0.96
N ALA A 355 -9.48 -0.88 -0.79
CA ALA A 355 -8.70 -0.04 0.11
C ALA A 355 -8.68 1.43 -0.34
N GLN A 356 -8.44 1.68 -1.65
CA GLN A 356 -8.43 3.04 -2.20
C GLN A 356 -9.77 3.75 -2.04
N LEU A 357 -10.88 3.04 -2.25
CA LEU A 357 -12.24 3.58 -2.07
C LEU A 357 -12.66 3.76 -0.61
N ALA A 358 -11.94 3.14 0.32
CA ALA A 358 -12.15 3.34 1.76
C ALA A 358 -11.30 4.50 2.33
N LEU A 359 -10.52 5.18 1.48
CA LEU A 359 -9.57 6.21 1.86
C LEU A 359 -9.88 7.54 1.15
N PRO A 360 -10.19 8.63 1.86
CA PRO A 360 -10.24 9.96 1.28
C PRO A 360 -8.84 10.41 0.82
N ASP A 361 -8.81 11.38 -0.11
CA ASP A 361 -7.59 11.81 -0.81
C ASP A 361 -6.45 12.21 0.13
N TRP A 362 -6.77 12.93 1.21
CA TRP A 362 -5.80 13.48 2.14
C TRP A 362 -5.03 12.42 2.96
N VAL A 363 -5.57 11.19 3.13
CA VAL A 363 -4.92 10.09 3.87
C VAL A 363 -4.59 8.89 2.98
N ARG A 364 -4.94 8.95 1.68
CA ARG A 364 -4.81 7.81 0.75
C ARG A 364 -3.39 7.26 0.68
N ALA A 365 -2.39 8.11 0.57
CA ALA A 365 -1.00 7.66 0.51
C ALA A 365 -0.58 6.87 1.77
N ARG A 366 -0.95 7.36 2.96
CA ARG A 366 -0.65 6.73 4.26
C ARG A 366 -1.41 5.42 4.44
N GLY A 367 -2.70 5.42 4.10
CA GLY A 367 -3.54 4.22 4.15
C GLY A 367 -3.05 3.13 3.21
N MET A 368 -2.62 3.50 2.00
CA MET A 368 -2.03 2.55 1.04
C MET A 368 -0.65 2.05 1.48
N SER A 369 0.14 2.84 2.19
CA SER A 369 1.38 2.34 2.81
C SER A 369 1.10 1.29 3.88
N ILE A 370 0.09 1.50 4.74
CA ILE A 370 -0.33 0.51 5.74
C ILE A 370 -0.89 -0.74 5.05
N PHE A 371 -1.64 -0.58 3.95
CA PHE A 371 -2.13 -1.69 3.12
C PHE A 371 -0.96 -2.52 2.56
N GLN A 372 0.08 -1.87 2.04
CA GLN A 372 1.29 -2.55 1.54
C GLN A 372 2.06 -3.25 2.67
N MET A 373 2.15 -2.63 3.84
CA MET A 373 2.74 -3.28 5.03
C MET A 373 1.96 -4.52 5.43
N ALA A 374 0.62 -4.48 5.39
CA ALA A 374 -0.21 -5.65 5.69
C ALA A 374 0.06 -6.81 4.71
N ILE A 375 0.22 -6.51 3.40
CA ILE A 375 0.61 -7.50 2.39
C ILE A 375 1.97 -8.12 2.73
N MET A 376 2.98 -7.29 2.93
CA MET A 376 4.37 -7.74 3.12
C MET A 376 4.55 -8.48 4.45
N GLY A 377 3.95 -7.97 5.53
CA GLY A 377 3.98 -8.61 6.84
C GLY A 377 3.25 -9.95 6.85
N ALA A 378 2.08 -10.03 6.22
CA ALA A 378 1.34 -11.27 6.08
C ALA A 378 2.09 -12.31 5.22
N SER A 379 2.72 -11.86 4.13
CA SER A 379 3.56 -12.73 3.29
C SER A 379 4.78 -13.25 4.04
N ALA A 380 5.48 -12.38 4.79
CA ALA A 380 6.64 -12.78 5.58
C ALA A 380 6.26 -13.82 6.65
N LEU A 381 5.18 -13.56 7.39
CA LEU A 381 4.68 -14.48 8.41
C LEU A 381 4.16 -15.78 7.78
N GLY A 382 3.43 -15.69 6.68
CA GLY A 382 2.92 -16.85 5.95
C GLY A 382 4.04 -17.75 5.47
N ALA A 383 5.09 -17.21 4.86
CA ALA A 383 6.25 -18.00 4.42
C ALA A 383 6.92 -18.72 5.60
N ALA A 384 7.15 -18.04 6.72
CA ALA A 384 7.74 -18.65 7.91
C ALA A 384 6.85 -19.77 8.49
N VAL A 385 5.55 -19.52 8.65
CA VAL A 385 4.62 -20.50 9.23
C VAL A 385 4.46 -21.72 8.31
N TRP A 386 4.21 -21.51 7.02
CA TRP A 386 4.00 -22.62 6.08
C TRP A 386 5.29 -23.38 5.79
N GLY A 387 6.45 -22.71 5.82
CA GLY A 387 7.76 -23.35 5.78
C GLY A 387 7.99 -24.25 7.00
N GLN A 388 7.61 -23.79 8.19
CA GLN A 388 7.70 -24.59 9.42
C GLN A 388 6.75 -25.79 9.39
N VAL A 389 5.51 -25.60 8.96
CA VAL A 389 4.54 -26.71 8.79
C VAL A 389 5.08 -27.74 7.79
N ALA A 390 5.69 -27.29 6.68
CA ALA A 390 6.30 -28.18 5.70
C ALA A 390 7.48 -28.97 6.28
N THR A 391 8.24 -28.38 7.20
CA THR A 391 9.37 -29.06 7.89
C THR A 391 8.86 -30.11 8.88
N LEU A 392 7.76 -29.82 9.59
CA LEU A 392 7.17 -30.72 10.58
C LEU A 392 6.33 -31.84 9.94
N SER A 393 5.91 -31.70 8.70
CA SER A 393 5.08 -32.66 7.99
C SER A 393 5.64 -32.99 6.59
N SER A 394 5.15 -32.30 5.58
CA SER A 394 5.66 -32.34 4.21
C SER A 394 5.20 -31.12 3.42
N VAL A 395 5.87 -30.83 2.29
CA VAL A 395 5.51 -29.72 1.41
C VAL A 395 4.05 -29.82 0.92
N PRO A 396 3.56 -30.98 0.40
CA PRO A 396 2.19 -31.12 -0.05
C PRO A 396 1.16 -30.92 1.09
N ILE A 397 1.42 -31.45 2.28
CA ILE A 397 0.53 -31.29 3.44
C ILE A 397 0.46 -29.83 3.87
N SER A 398 1.60 -29.13 3.96
CA SER A 398 1.64 -27.71 4.29
C SER A 398 0.81 -26.86 3.32
N MET A 399 0.99 -27.09 2.02
CA MET A 399 0.24 -26.38 0.99
C MET A 399 -1.26 -26.68 1.04
N LEU A 400 -1.65 -27.93 1.29
CA LEU A 400 -3.05 -28.32 1.45
C LEU A 400 -3.70 -27.67 2.68
N VAL A 401 -2.99 -27.69 3.82
CA VAL A 401 -3.48 -27.05 5.05
C VAL A 401 -3.61 -25.54 4.84
N ALA A 402 -2.65 -24.90 4.19
CA ALA A 402 -2.74 -23.48 3.82
C ALA A 402 -3.95 -23.19 2.94
N ALA A 403 -4.21 -24.04 1.94
CA ALA A 403 -5.36 -23.89 1.06
C ALA A 403 -6.70 -24.02 1.81
N LEU A 404 -6.85 -25.04 2.65
CA LEU A 404 -8.09 -25.30 3.42
C LEU A 404 -8.35 -24.21 4.46
N THR A 405 -7.33 -23.88 5.27
CA THR A 405 -7.45 -22.83 6.31
C THR A 405 -7.68 -21.46 5.69
N GLY A 406 -7.12 -21.18 4.51
CA GLY A 406 -7.36 -19.97 3.78
C GLY A 406 -8.82 -19.80 3.32
N VAL A 407 -9.43 -20.87 2.83
CA VAL A 407 -10.87 -20.88 2.51
C VAL A 407 -11.72 -20.63 3.75
N VAL A 408 -11.42 -21.32 4.84
CA VAL A 408 -12.15 -21.13 6.11
C VAL A 408 -12.01 -19.70 6.62
N ALA A 409 -10.80 -19.14 6.59
CA ALA A 409 -10.53 -17.78 7.04
C ALA A 409 -11.28 -16.73 6.22
N ILE A 410 -11.31 -16.86 4.89
CA ILE A 410 -12.01 -15.87 4.04
C ILE A 410 -13.53 -16.00 4.20
N LEU A 411 -14.07 -17.20 4.31
CA LEU A 411 -15.50 -17.44 4.58
C LEU A 411 -15.89 -16.84 5.93
N ALA A 412 -15.08 -17.06 6.97
CA ALA A 412 -15.32 -16.49 8.29
C ALA A 412 -15.36 -14.96 8.24
N THR A 413 -14.43 -14.33 7.49
CA THR A 413 -14.46 -12.85 7.34
C THR A 413 -15.69 -12.37 6.58
N GLN A 414 -16.18 -13.12 5.59
CA GLN A 414 -17.39 -12.75 4.88
C GLN A 414 -18.64 -12.86 5.75
N LEU A 415 -18.72 -13.89 6.58
CA LEU A 415 -19.86 -14.09 7.50
C LEU A 415 -19.85 -13.08 8.65
N LEU A 416 -18.69 -12.83 9.26
CA LEU A 416 -18.55 -11.98 10.44
C LEU A 416 -18.53 -10.48 10.11
N LEU A 417 -17.99 -10.10 8.93
CA LEU A 417 -17.83 -8.72 8.50
C LEU A 417 -18.82 -8.31 7.41
N ARG A 418 -19.79 -9.16 7.11
CA ARG A 418 -20.84 -8.84 6.16
C ARG A 418 -21.67 -7.68 6.69
N ASP A 419 -21.65 -6.58 5.95
CA ASP A 419 -22.59 -5.47 6.02
C ASP A 419 -22.85 -4.80 7.38
N ARG A 420 -21.81 -4.29 8.03
CA ARG A 420 -21.97 -3.31 9.11
C ARG A 420 -21.47 -1.91 8.76
N SER A 421 -21.03 -1.68 7.56
CA SER A 421 -20.60 -0.35 7.12
C SER A 421 -21.70 0.32 6.31
N ILE A 422 -22.43 1.22 6.92
CA ILE A 422 -23.09 2.31 6.18
C ILE A 422 -21.99 2.90 5.28
N GLU A 423 -22.23 2.99 3.99
CA GLU A 423 -21.29 3.65 3.07
C GLU A 423 -21.21 5.11 3.48
N GLU A 424 -20.20 5.45 4.28
CA GLU A 424 -19.91 6.85 4.59
C GLU A 424 -19.48 7.52 3.29
N ASP A 425 -20.12 8.63 2.98
CA ASP A 425 -19.73 9.47 1.85
C ASP A 425 -18.42 10.19 2.20
N LEU A 426 -17.33 9.72 1.59
CA LEU A 426 -15.99 10.26 1.78
C LEU A 426 -15.65 11.40 0.80
N THR A 427 -16.63 11.92 0.06
CA THR A 427 -16.45 13.04 -0.85
C THR A 427 -15.99 14.27 -0.05
N PRO A 428 -14.89 14.94 -0.44
CA PRO A 428 -14.43 16.15 0.26
C PRO A 428 -15.50 17.25 0.25
N SER A 429 -15.74 17.85 1.41
CA SER A 429 -16.66 18.98 1.55
C SER A 429 -15.94 20.22 2.09
N ARG A 430 -16.34 21.41 1.62
CA ARG A 430 -15.85 22.72 2.07
C ARG A 430 -16.89 23.50 2.85
N GLU A 431 -17.95 22.87 3.29
CA GLU A 431 -19.06 23.55 3.99
C GLU A 431 -18.71 24.02 5.41
N PHE A 432 -17.65 23.49 6.00
CA PHE A 432 -17.16 23.99 7.28
C PHE A 432 -16.31 25.23 7.06
N LYS A 433 -16.74 26.34 7.63
CA LYS A 433 -15.97 27.60 7.58
C LYS A 433 -14.73 27.48 8.45
N VAL A 434 -13.59 27.76 7.85
CA VAL A 434 -12.33 27.86 8.58
C VAL A 434 -12.41 29.03 9.56
N PRO A 435 -11.98 28.89 10.83
CA PRO A 435 -11.96 29.99 11.77
C PRO A 435 -11.11 31.15 11.25
N SER A 436 -11.65 32.38 11.34
CA SER A 436 -10.94 33.61 10.95
C SER A 436 -10.01 34.16 12.04
N ALA A 437 -9.79 33.41 13.11
CA ALA A 437 -8.90 33.82 14.19
C ALA A 437 -7.43 33.83 13.71
N GLU A 438 -6.69 34.87 14.12
CA GLU A 438 -5.23 34.90 13.93
C GLU A 438 -4.57 33.66 14.59
N ALA A 439 -3.50 33.15 13.96
CA ALA A 439 -2.76 32.04 14.53
C ALA A 439 -2.21 32.45 15.90
N PRO A 440 -2.48 31.68 16.98
CA PRO A 440 -1.95 32.03 18.28
C PRO A 440 -0.41 31.97 18.24
N PRO A 441 0.28 32.89 18.93
CA PRO A 441 1.74 32.96 18.90
C PRO A 441 2.41 31.76 19.60
N LEU A 442 1.64 30.91 20.27
CA LEU A 442 2.13 29.81 21.08
C LEU A 442 1.97 28.46 20.36
N THR A 443 3.01 27.64 20.42
CA THR A 443 3.01 26.24 19.98
C THR A 443 2.47 25.35 21.10
N GLY A 444 1.15 25.23 21.20
CA GLY A 444 0.51 24.38 22.22
C GLY A 444 -0.62 23.54 21.65
N GLN A 445 -1.09 22.58 22.44
CA GLN A 445 -2.30 21.82 22.10
C GLN A 445 -3.51 22.76 22.06
N VAL A 446 -4.40 22.52 21.11
CA VAL A 446 -5.64 23.30 20.99
C VAL A 446 -6.79 22.44 21.48
N ARG A 447 -7.56 22.99 22.41
CA ARG A 447 -8.77 22.38 22.96
C ARG A 447 -10.00 23.10 22.41
N ILE A 448 -10.89 22.37 21.77
CA ILE A 448 -12.14 22.88 21.21
C ILE A 448 -13.28 22.32 22.03
N THR A 449 -14.16 23.18 22.52
CA THR A 449 -15.39 22.78 23.20
C THR A 449 -16.60 23.21 22.38
N ILE A 450 -17.59 22.32 22.27
CA ILE A 450 -18.86 22.57 21.59
C ILE A 450 -19.96 22.24 22.58
N GLU A 451 -20.78 23.23 22.92
CA GLU A 451 -21.81 23.10 23.94
C GLU A 451 -23.19 22.84 23.30
N TYR A 452 -23.84 21.76 23.72
CA TYR A 452 -25.15 21.34 23.27
C TYR A 452 -26.14 21.36 24.44
N HIS A 453 -27.32 21.94 24.20
CA HIS A 453 -28.49 21.82 25.08
C HIS A 453 -29.49 20.91 24.40
N ILE A 454 -29.79 19.77 25.01
CA ILE A 454 -30.67 18.75 24.42
C ILE A 454 -31.80 18.36 25.38
N ASP A 455 -32.84 17.75 24.84
CA ASP A 455 -33.88 17.14 25.67
C ASP A 455 -33.28 15.95 26.48
N PRO A 456 -33.32 16.00 27.83
CA PRO A 456 -32.84 14.93 28.67
C PRO A 456 -33.48 13.56 28.38
N ALA A 457 -34.70 13.50 27.88
CA ALA A 457 -35.38 12.26 27.50
C ALA A 457 -34.71 11.59 26.31
N ARG A 458 -34.05 12.37 25.44
CA ARG A 458 -33.33 11.88 24.25
C ARG A 458 -31.82 11.68 24.47
N ALA A 459 -31.35 11.78 25.71
CA ALA A 459 -29.92 11.70 26.05
C ALA A 459 -29.24 10.38 25.59
N ALA A 460 -29.98 9.26 25.57
CA ALA A 460 -29.46 7.98 25.11
C ALA A 460 -29.18 7.97 23.59
N GLU A 461 -30.09 8.52 22.80
CA GLU A 461 -29.94 8.68 21.34
C GLU A 461 -28.79 9.62 21.00
N PHE A 462 -28.73 10.78 21.70
CA PHE A 462 -27.66 11.74 21.52
C PHE A 462 -26.28 11.12 21.82
N ARG A 463 -26.13 10.38 22.93
CA ARG A 463 -24.87 9.69 23.26
C ARG A 463 -24.46 8.68 22.20
N ALA A 464 -25.41 7.93 21.63
CA ALA A 464 -25.14 7.00 20.53
C ALA A 464 -24.63 7.73 19.29
N LEU A 465 -25.26 8.83 18.89
CA LEU A 465 -24.83 9.70 17.80
C LEU A 465 -23.45 10.29 18.06
N MET A 466 -23.16 10.72 19.30
CA MET A 466 -21.86 11.28 19.67
C MET A 466 -20.71 10.28 19.61
N GLN A 467 -20.97 8.95 19.66
CA GLN A 467 -19.94 7.94 19.37
C GLN A 467 -19.55 7.93 17.88
N GLU A 468 -20.46 8.29 16.97
CA GLU A 468 -20.10 8.51 15.56
C GLU A 468 -19.24 9.77 15.42
N SER A 469 -19.58 10.86 16.14
CA SER A 469 -18.77 12.07 16.19
C SER A 469 -17.35 11.77 16.69
N ARG A 470 -17.22 11.02 17.79
CA ARG A 470 -15.92 10.57 18.32
C ARG A 470 -15.09 9.88 17.24
N ARG A 471 -15.68 8.91 16.52
CA ARG A 471 -14.97 8.19 15.46
C ARG A 471 -14.53 9.12 14.33
N SER A 472 -15.41 10.03 13.88
CA SER A 472 -15.10 11.02 12.86
C SER A 472 -13.96 11.94 13.29
N ARG A 473 -14.03 12.54 14.51
CA ARG A 473 -13.00 13.46 15.02
C ARG A 473 -11.64 12.78 15.17
N LEU A 474 -11.61 11.60 15.76
CA LEU A 474 -10.38 10.81 15.88
C LEU A 474 -9.81 10.42 14.50
N ARG A 475 -10.66 10.03 13.56
CA ARG A 475 -10.26 9.71 12.18
C ARG A 475 -9.61 10.90 11.47
N GLN A 476 -10.10 12.12 11.73
CA GLN A 476 -9.54 13.36 11.17
C GLN A 476 -8.24 13.82 11.84
N GLY A 477 -7.79 13.16 12.93
CA GLY A 477 -6.50 13.39 13.56
C GLY A 477 -6.53 14.06 14.92
N ALA A 478 -7.71 14.22 15.56
CA ALA A 478 -7.79 14.69 16.93
C ALA A 478 -7.00 13.78 17.87
N LEU A 479 -6.29 14.34 18.86
CA LEU A 479 -5.54 13.59 19.87
C LEU A 479 -6.47 12.89 20.84
N ALA A 480 -7.48 13.62 21.32
CA ALA A 480 -8.47 13.12 22.26
C ALA A 480 -9.86 13.67 21.90
N TRP A 481 -10.86 12.95 22.36
CA TRP A 481 -12.24 13.33 22.27
C TRP A 481 -12.99 12.86 23.51
N GLU A 482 -13.73 13.77 24.14
CA GLU A 482 -14.49 13.54 25.35
C GLU A 482 -15.90 14.12 25.19
N LEU A 483 -16.88 13.48 25.82
CA LEU A 483 -18.24 14.00 25.96
C LEU A 483 -18.54 14.16 27.44
N LEU A 484 -18.64 15.39 27.88
CA LEU A 484 -18.95 15.75 29.25
C LEU A 484 -20.44 16.04 29.38
N ARG A 485 -21.05 15.65 30.50
CA ARG A 485 -22.42 15.98 30.86
C ARG A 485 -22.37 16.87 32.09
N ASP A 486 -23.11 17.96 32.07
CA ASP A 486 -23.29 18.80 33.25
C ASP A 486 -24.09 18.04 34.33
N ILE A 487 -23.66 18.11 35.57
CA ILE A 487 -24.32 17.44 36.69
C ILE A 487 -25.46 18.28 37.19
N THR A 488 -25.36 19.62 37.08
CA THR A 488 -26.33 20.58 37.60
C THR A 488 -27.41 20.88 36.57
N GLU A 489 -27.12 20.79 35.28
CA GLU A 489 -28.05 21.01 34.17
C GLU A 489 -28.22 19.76 33.31
N PRO A 490 -29.27 18.93 33.54
CA PRO A 490 -29.47 17.62 32.91
C PRO A 490 -29.70 17.78 31.43
N GLY A 491 -29.46 18.33 30.60
CA GLY A 491 -29.59 18.48 29.14
C GLY A 491 -28.37 19.11 28.52
N ARG A 492 -27.44 19.60 29.33
CA ARG A 492 -26.24 20.27 28.87
C ARG A 492 -25.09 19.26 28.68
N TYR A 493 -24.57 19.22 27.45
CA TYR A 493 -23.44 18.38 27.06
C TYR A 493 -22.35 19.20 26.40
N ILE A 494 -21.10 18.87 26.69
CA ILE A 494 -19.93 19.53 26.09
C ILE A 494 -19.11 18.47 25.34
N GLU A 495 -19.02 18.60 24.02
CA GLU A 495 -18.09 17.86 23.19
C GLU A 495 -16.72 18.55 23.28
N GLN A 496 -15.72 17.88 23.83
CA GLN A 496 -14.35 18.37 23.93
C GLN A 496 -13.44 17.63 22.96
N ILE A 497 -12.68 18.37 22.16
CA ILE A 497 -11.78 17.85 21.14
C ILE A 497 -10.40 18.45 21.39
N THR A 498 -9.35 17.63 21.42
CA THR A 498 -7.98 18.11 21.58
C THR A 498 -7.20 17.85 20.30
N ASP A 499 -6.64 18.91 19.71
CA ASP A 499 -5.75 18.87 18.55
C ASP A 499 -4.29 19.14 18.98
N GLU A 500 -3.32 18.63 18.21
CA GLU A 500 -1.88 18.73 18.55
C GLU A 500 -1.36 20.18 18.48
N SER A 501 -1.92 20.98 17.57
CA SER A 501 -1.57 22.39 17.38
C SER A 501 -2.66 23.12 16.61
N TRP A 502 -2.57 24.46 16.58
CA TRP A 502 -3.46 25.29 15.76
C TRP A 502 -3.38 24.91 14.27
N THR A 503 -2.20 24.64 13.75
CA THR A 503 -2.01 24.22 12.36
C THR A 503 -2.72 22.89 12.07
N GLU A 504 -2.65 21.90 12.97
CA GLU A 504 -3.39 20.64 12.81
C GLU A 504 -4.89 20.84 12.96
N HIS A 505 -5.33 21.76 13.81
CA HIS A 505 -6.74 22.16 13.89
C HIS A 505 -7.23 22.71 12.55
N LEU A 506 -6.48 23.61 11.91
CA LEU A 506 -6.83 24.14 10.58
C LEU A 506 -6.84 23.06 9.50
N ARG A 507 -5.86 22.17 9.49
CA ARG A 507 -5.81 21.03 8.55
C ARG A 507 -7.03 20.11 8.65
N ARG A 508 -7.67 20.02 9.80
CA ARG A 508 -8.91 19.24 9.95
C ARG A 508 -10.05 19.74 9.08
N PHE A 509 -10.12 21.03 8.78
CA PHE A 509 -11.14 21.59 7.88
C PHE A 509 -10.95 21.11 6.43
N ASP A 510 -9.71 20.85 6.01
CA ASP A 510 -9.41 20.25 4.70
C ASP A 510 -9.72 18.74 4.65
N ARG A 511 -9.95 18.11 5.81
CA ARG A 511 -10.20 16.66 5.96
C ARG A 511 -11.70 16.33 6.09
N VAL A 512 -12.57 17.32 6.06
CA VAL A 512 -14.03 17.16 6.19
C VAL A 512 -14.61 16.51 4.95
N THR A 513 -15.53 15.57 5.16
CA THR A 513 -16.28 14.87 4.11
C THR A 513 -17.76 15.22 4.16
N THR A 514 -18.51 14.90 3.09
CA THR A 514 -19.97 15.07 3.04
C THR A 514 -20.66 14.27 4.17
N GLY A 515 -20.13 13.08 4.50
CA GLY A 515 -20.62 12.30 5.65
C GLY A 515 -20.46 13.04 6.99
N ASP A 516 -19.38 13.82 7.17
CA ASP A 516 -19.17 14.63 8.37
C ASP A 516 -20.15 15.82 8.44
N VAL A 517 -20.54 16.38 7.30
CA VAL A 517 -21.58 17.42 7.21
C VAL A 517 -22.93 16.85 7.64
N ALA A 518 -23.32 15.71 7.07
CA ALA A 518 -24.56 15.04 7.45
C ALA A 518 -24.59 14.66 8.95
N LEU A 519 -23.44 14.25 9.50
CA LEU A 519 -23.30 13.97 10.94
C LEU A 519 -23.48 15.25 11.78
N ARG A 520 -22.90 16.38 11.34
CA ARG A 520 -23.11 17.68 12.01
C ARG A 520 -24.59 18.03 12.04
N ASP A 521 -25.29 17.92 10.92
CA ASP A 521 -26.70 18.31 10.82
C ASP A 521 -27.58 17.43 11.72
N ARG A 522 -27.30 16.13 11.80
CA ARG A 522 -27.95 15.22 12.76
C ARG A 522 -27.68 15.62 14.22
N LYS A 523 -26.47 16.09 14.56
CA LYS A 523 -26.17 16.58 15.92
C LYS A 523 -26.92 17.86 16.23
N LEU A 524 -26.97 18.79 15.27
CA LEU A 524 -27.70 20.06 15.43
C LEU A 524 -29.20 19.85 15.64
N ALA A 525 -29.78 18.80 15.06
CA ALA A 525 -31.20 18.45 15.27
C ALA A 525 -31.56 18.05 16.73
N PHE A 526 -30.56 17.78 17.58
CA PHE A 526 -30.78 17.57 19.02
C PHE A 526 -30.69 18.86 19.83
N HIS A 527 -30.08 19.92 19.29
CA HIS A 527 -29.86 21.15 20.02
C HIS A 527 -31.15 21.97 20.11
N LEU A 528 -31.56 22.32 21.33
CA LEU A 528 -32.80 23.05 21.61
C LEU A 528 -32.64 24.60 21.62
N GLY A 529 -31.40 25.11 21.53
CA GLY A 529 -31.13 26.54 21.53
C GLY A 529 -31.58 27.22 20.23
N GLU A 530 -32.07 28.45 20.31
CA GLU A 530 -32.38 29.28 19.14
C GLU A 530 -31.13 29.68 18.36
N SER A 531 -29.97 29.74 19.02
CA SER A 531 -28.65 30.00 18.43
C SER A 531 -27.87 28.69 18.24
N PRO A 532 -26.95 28.59 17.24
CA PRO A 532 -26.10 27.44 17.07
C PRO A 532 -25.27 27.12 18.34
N PRO A 533 -24.87 25.86 18.56
CA PRO A 533 -24.01 25.48 19.67
C PRO A 533 -22.78 26.37 19.80
N VAL A 534 -22.47 26.80 21.01
CA VAL A 534 -21.31 27.66 21.28
C VAL A 534 -20.03 26.88 21.08
N VAL A 535 -19.12 27.40 20.25
CA VAL A 535 -17.82 26.78 19.96
C VAL A 535 -16.72 27.66 20.53
N THR A 536 -16.01 27.15 21.56
CA THR A 536 -14.85 27.82 22.16
C THR A 536 -13.56 27.11 21.76
N ARG A 537 -12.51 27.90 21.52
CA ARG A 537 -11.17 27.39 21.14
C ARG A 537 -10.16 27.93 22.14
N LEU A 538 -9.47 27.03 22.81
CA LEU A 538 -8.51 27.32 23.88
C LEU A 538 -7.14 26.75 23.49
N VAL A 539 -6.08 27.47 23.77
CA VAL A 539 -4.70 26.99 23.63
C VAL A 539 -4.21 26.63 25.01
N LEU A 540 -3.59 25.46 25.15
CA LEU A 540 -2.97 25.03 26.38
C LEU A 540 -1.66 25.81 26.58
N GLU A 541 -1.62 26.71 27.55
CA GLU A 541 -0.40 27.39 27.98
C GLU A 541 0.33 26.48 28.98
N THR A 542 1.56 26.07 28.62
CA THR A 542 2.45 25.24 29.47
C THR A 542 3.63 26.04 29.94
#